data_a591a2efe0f74903fd3686b614fdc64a
#
_entry.id   a591a2efe0f74903fd3686b614fdc64a
#
_cell.length_a   1.000
_cell.length_b   1.000
_cell.length_c   1.000
_cell.angle_alpha   90.00
_cell.angle_beta   90.00
_cell.angle_gamma   90.00
#
_symmetry.space_group_name_H-M   'P 1'
#
loop_
_entity.id
_entity.type
_entity.pdbx_description
1 polymer ?
#
loop_
_entity_poly.entity_id
_entity_poly.type
_entity_poly.pdbx_seq_one_letter_code
_entity_poly.pdbx_strand_id
1 'polypeptide(L)'
;MLGGHTEAYAELVDRYRNRCNRFAVRFLGDRDDADEALQSAFLRSFRGLAAFRHPARFESWLFQIVVNECRTLATRRARRAERFVRDDARSAQAAVEHTADRTALLAEIQHALDQLEIDQRQAFLLKYVEELSYDEMSEITGVGISALKMRVQRACSRLRTLLVAVHQ
;
A
#
# COMPACT_ATOMS: atom_id res chain seq x y z
N MET A 1 12.39 24.56 -23.03
CA MET A 1 13.17 23.32 -22.73
C MET A 1 12.61 22.45 -21.58
N LEU A 2 11.32 22.47 -21.32
CA LEU A 2 10.68 21.62 -20.28
C LEU A 2 10.08 20.31 -20.83
N GLY A 3 9.95 20.16 -22.16
CA GLY A 3 9.31 18.99 -22.78
C GLY A 3 10.07 17.68 -22.62
N GLY A 4 11.38 17.67 -22.79
CA GLY A 4 12.16 16.43 -22.75
C GLY A 4 12.24 15.77 -21.38
N HIS A 5 12.15 16.52 -20.30
CA HIS A 5 12.14 15.96 -18.93
C HIS A 5 10.79 15.33 -18.58
N THR A 6 9.70 15.86 -19.12
CA THR A 6 8.35 15.35 -18.87
C THR A 6 8.11 14.03 -19.59
N GLU A 7 8.55 13.92 -20.85
CA GLU A 7 8.45 12.68 -21.64
C GLU A 7 9.29 11.55 -21.03
N ALA A 8 10.56 11.82 -20.71
CA ALA A 8 11.43 10.85 -20.07
C ALA A 8 10.88 10.38 -18.69
N TYR A 9 10.27 11.29 -17.94
CA TYR A 9 9.61 10.94 -16.67
C TYR A 9 8.37 10.06 -16.90
N ALA A 10 7.56 10.36 -17.91
CA ALA A 10 6.38 9.57 -18.24
C ALA A 10 6.75 8.12 -18.58
N GLU A 11 7.81 7.91 -19.37
CA GLU A 11 8.31 6.56 -19.67
C GLU A 11 8.78 5.81 -18.42
N LEU A 12 9.46 6.50 -17.50
CA LEU A 12 9.89 5.90 -16.24
C LEU A 12 8.69 5.51 -15.37
N VAL A 13 7.70 6.39 -15.25
CA VAL A 13 6.48 6.11 -14.49
C VAL A 13 5.72 4.93 -15.07
N ASP A 14 5.55 4.87 -16.40
CA ASP A 14 4.83 3.78 -17.05
C ASP A 14 5.49 2.41 -16.80
N ARG A 15 6.81 2.36 -16.73
CA ARG A 15 7.56 1.14 -16.40
C ARG A 15 7.22 0.59 -15.01
N TYR A 16 7.04 1.47 -14.02
CA TYR A 16 6.83 1.07 -12.63
C TYR A 16 5.36 1.16 -12.18
N ARG A 17 4.50 1.77 -12.98
CA ARG A 17 3.08 2.01 -12.67
C ARG A 17 2.36 0.75 -12.23
N ASN A 18 2.53 -0.36 -12.95
CA ASN A 18 1.85 -1.61 -12.65
C ASN A 18 2.20 -2.18 -11.27
N ARG A 19 3.49 -2.11 -10.89
CA ARG A 19 3.95 -2.53 -9.57
C ARG A 19 3.37 -1.63 -8.49
N CYS A 20 3.49 -0.32 -8.66
CA CYS A 20 2.97 0.67 -7.73
C CYS A 20 1.44 0.52 -7.53
N ASN A 21 0.70 0.33 -8.64
CA ASN A 21 -0.75 0.17 -8.59
C ASN A 21 -1.17 -1.11 -7.86
N ARG A 22 -0.52 -2.24 -8.14
CA ARG A 22 -0.81 -3.50 -7.43
C ARG A 22 -0.61 -3.36 -5.92
N PHE A 23 0.49 -2.74 -5.51
CA PHE A 23 0.74 -2.47 -4.09
C PHE A 23 -0.33 -1.55 -3.49
N ALA A 24 -0.60 -0.40 -4.13
CA ALA A 24 -1.55 0.59 -3.63
C ALA A 24 -2.96 0.00 -3.46
N VAL A 25 -3.48 -0.71 -4.47
CA VAL A 25 -4.80 -1.36 -4.41
C VAL A 25 -4.87 -2.40 -3.29
N ARG A 26 -3.85 -3.25 -3.14
CA ARG A 26 -3.84 -4.25 -2.07
C ARG A 26 -3.71 -3.65 -0.68
N PHE A 27 -2.94 -2.57 -0.57
CA PHE A 27 -2.72 -1.91 0.71
C PHE A 27 -3.93 -1.09 1.16
N LEU A 28 -4.59 -0.36 0.24
CA LEU A 28 -5.72 0.52 0.55
C LEU A 28 -7.07 -0.20 0.48
N GLY A 29 -7.18 -1.31 -0.26
CA GLY A 29 -8.41 -2.06 -0.45
C GLY A 29 -9.43 -1.39 -1.36
N ASP A 30 -9.13 -0.21 -1.87
CA ASP A 30 -10.00 0.61 -2.71
C ASP A 30 -9.22 1.21 -3.88
N ARG A 31 -9.83 1.21 -5.08
CA ARG A 31 -9.17 1.68 -6.31
C ARG A 31 -9.06 3.20 -6.38
N ASP A 32 -10.09 3.90 -5.95
CA ASP A 32 -10.11 5.37 -5.99
C ASP A 32 -9.05 5.93 -5.04
N ASP A 33 -8.87 5.26 -3.90
CA ASP A 33 -7.80 5.58 -2.95
C ASP A 33 -6.42 5.28 -3.49
N ALA A 34 -6.28 4.15 -4.15
CA ALA A 34 -5.02 3.79 -4.79
C ALA A 34 -4.65 4.82 -5.85
N ASP A 35 -5.61 5.28 -6.66
CA ASP A 35 -5.40 6.32 -7.66
C ASP A 35 -5.03 7.66 -7.02
N GLU A 36 -5.70 8.07 -5.92
CA GLU A 36 -5.36 9.28 -5.16
C GLU A 36 -3.91 9.22 -4.64
N ALA A 37 -3.55 8.11 -4.00
CA ALA A 37 -2.21 7.91 -3.45
C ALA A 37 -1.13 7.91 -4.54
N LEU A 38 -1.39 7.23 -5.67
CA LEU A 38 -0.47 7.17 -6.80
C LEU A 38 -0.30 8.53 -7.47
N GLN A 39 -1.38 9.27 -7.67
CA GLN A 39 -1.30 10.62 -8.22
C GLN A 39 -0.43 11.53 -7.33
N SER A 40 -0.64 11.48 -6.02
CA SER A 40 0.18 12.22 -5.05
C SER A 40 1.64 11.79 -5.10
N ALA A 41 1.90 10.47 -5.16
CA ALA A 41 3.25 9.92 -5.22
C ALA A 41 3.99 10.33 -6.50
N PHE A 42 3.34 10.23 -7.65
CA PHE A 42 3.95 10.61 -8.93
C PHE A 42 4.20 12.12 -9.04
N LEU A 43 3.30 12.96 -8.55
CA LEU A 43 3.53 14.40 -8.48
C LEU A 43 4.70 14.75 -7.55
N ARG A 44 4.81 14.07 -6.41
CA ARG A 44 5.90 14.27 -5.46
C ARG A 44 7.24 13.81 -6.03
N SER A 45 7.28 12.65 -6.69
CA SER A 45 8.49 12.15 -7.32
C SER A 45 8.92 13.02 -8.50
N PHE A 46 8.01 13.55 -9.30
CA PHE A 46 8.33 14.50 -10.36
C PHE A 46 9.01 15.75 -9.81
N ARG A 47 8.48 16.33 -8.74
CA ARG A 47 9.07 17.51 -8.08
C ARG A 47 10.44 17.21 -7.46
N GLY A 48 10.62 15.98 -6.94
CA GLY A 48 11.87 15.54 -6.34
C GLY A 48 12.94 15.11 -7.34
N LEU A 49 12.56 14.87 -8.60
CA LEU A 49 13.46 14.32 -9.62
C LEU A 49 14.68 15.19 -9.88
N ALA A 50 14.52 16.53 -9.85
CA ALA A 50 15.63 17.45 -10.07
C ALA A 50 16.74 17.35 -9.00
N ALA A 51 16.38 16.95 -7.79
CA ALA A 51 17.32 16.74 -6.67
C ALA A 51 17.83 15.28 -6.58
N PHE A 52 17.22 14.37 -7.31
CA PHE A 52 17.57 12.95 -7.27
C PHE A 52 18.89 12.69 -8.02
N ARG A 53 19.86 12.09 -7.32
CA ARG A 53 21.25 11.93 -7.81
C ARG A 53 21.68 10.49 -8.12
N HIS A 54 20.80 9.50 -7.87
CA HIS A 54 21.17 8.09 -7.96
C HIS A 54 20.27 7.31 -8.94
N PRO A 55 20.47 7.42 -10.26
CA PRO A 55 19.60 6.79 -11.27
C PRO A 55 19.37 5.30 -11.04
N ALA A 56 20.40 4.56 -10.60
CA ALA A 56 20.32 3.14 -10.31
C ALA A 56 19.36 2.78 -9.14
N ARG A 57 18.97 3.76 -8.33
CA ARG A 57 18.04 3.59 -7.19
C ARG A 57 16.67 4.22 -7.44
N PHE A 58 16.36 4.61 -8.68
CA PHE A 58 15.11 5.31 -9.00
C PHE A 58 13.88 4.47 -8.61
N GLU A 59 13.89 3.19 -8.93
CA GLU A 59 12.78 2.29 -8.60
C GLU A 59 12.51 2.25 -7.09
N SER A 60 13.53 1.99 -6.29
CA SER A 60 13.41 1.94 -4.82
C SER A 60 12.96 3.28 -4.24
N TRP A 61 13.50 4.38 -4.76
CA TRP A 61 13.12 5.72 -4.34
C TRP A 61 11.67 6.06 -4.68
N LEU A 62 11.22 5.76 -5.91
CA LEU A 62 9.84 5.95 -6.33
C LEU A 62 8.90 5.09 -5.47
N PHE A 63 9.26 3.81 -5.29
CA PHE A 63 8.45 2.89 -4.50
C PHE A 63 8.34 3.32 -3.03
N GLN A 64 9.41 3.85 -2.44
CA GLN A 64 9.38 4.45 -1.11
C GLN A 64 8.36 5.60 -1.02
N ILE A 65 8.30 6.47 -2.03
CA ILE A 65 7.31 7.56 -2.07
C ILE A 65 5.89 6.98 -2.11
N VAL A 66 5.64 5.99 -2.97
CA VAL A 66 4.34 5.33 -3.09
C VAL A 66 3.89 4.68 -1.77
N VAL A 67 4.77 3.91 -1.14
CA VAL A 67 4.49 3.26 0.16
C VAL A 67 4.12 4.29 1.23
N ASN A 68 4.84 5.41 1.27
CA ASN A 68 4.60 6.48 2.23
C ASN A 68 3.29 7.24 1.95
N GLU A 69 2.95 7.50 0.69
CA GLU A 69 1.67 8.15 0.34
C GLU A 69 0.48 7.23 0.65
N CYS A 70 0.55 5.95 0.32
CA CYS A 70 -0.46 4.97 0.69
C CYS A 70 -0.68 4.92 2.22
N ARG A 71 0.40 4.86 2.99
CA ARG A 71 0.32 4.87 4.46
C ARG A 71 -0.31 6.17 4.99
N THR A 72 0.09 7.30 4.45
CA THR A 72 -0.45 8.61 4.85
C THR A 72 -1.96 8.68 4.60
N LEU A 73 -2.42 8.21 3.44
CA LEU A 73 -3.84 8.18 3.10
C LEU A 73 -4.61 7.23 4.03
N ALA A 74 -4.12 6.01 4.24
CA ALA A 74 -4.73 5.03 5.14
C ALA A 74 -4.86 5.58 6.58
N THR A 75 -3.80 6.20 7.11
CA THR A 75 -3.82 6.80 8.45
C THR A 75 -4.81 7.95 8.56
N ARG A 76 -4.86 8.80 7.52
CA ARG A 76 -5.81 9.91 7.46
C ARG A 76 -7.27 9.43 7.46
N ARG A 77 -7.56 8.35 6.72
CA ARG A 77 -8.89 7.72 6.68
C ARG A 77 -9.28 7.08 8.00
N ALA A 78 -8.38 6.33 8.61
CA ALA A 78 -8.63 5.73 9.92
C ALA A 78 -8.98 6.78 10.97
N ARG A 79 -8.24 7.89 11.02
CA ARG A 79 -8.53 9.01 11.94
C ARG A 79 -9.87 9.69 11.63
N ARG A 80 -10.25 9.80 10.35
CA ARG A 80 -11.53 10.36 9.96
C ARG A 80 -12.66 9.43 10.40
N ALA A 81 -12.55 8.12 10.14
CA ALA A 81 -13.54 7.13 10.56
C ALA A 81 -13.73 7.12 12.08
N GLU A 82 -12.67 7.21 12.88
CA GLU A 82 -12.74 7.30 14.34
C GLU A 82 -13.51 8.56 14.84
N ARG A 83 -13.38 9.68 14.14
CA ARG A 83 -14.12 10.91 14.45
C ARG A 83 -15.60 10.77 14.12
N PHE A 84 -15.94 10.17 12.98
CA PHE A 84 -17.33 9.94 12.59
C PHE A 84 -18.04 8.91 13.47
N VAL A 85 -17.34 7.86 13.94
CA VAL A 85 -17.89 6.89 14.90
C VAL A 85 -18.21 7.52 16.26
N ARG A 86 -17.55 8.62 16.61
CA ARG A 86 -17.91 9.40 17.82
C ARG A 86 -19.15 10.25 17.64
N ASP A 87 -19.48 10.67 16.43
CA ASP A 87 -20.63 11.54 16.13
C ASP A 87 -21.85 10.77 15.63
N ASP A 88 -21.71 9.58 15.02
CA ASP A 88 -22.83 8.77 14.53
C ASP A 88 -22.50 7.27 14.63
N ALA A 89 -23.22 6.57 15.51
CA ALA A 89 -23.25 5.12 15.56
C ALA A 89 -24.12 4.58 14.40
N ARG A 90 -23.62 4.63 13.17
CA ARG A 90 -24.21 3.88 12.04
C ARG A 90 -23.24 3.78 10.85
N SER A 91 -22.80 2.53 10.64
CA SER A 91 -22.71 1.79 9.38
C SER A 91 -22.22 2.51 8.10
N ALA A 92 -21.17 1.97 7.51
CA ALA A 92 -21.24 1.59 6.09
C ALA A 92 -20.26 0.46 5.81
N GLN A 93 -20.75 -0.75 5.80
CA GLN A 93 -20.15 -1.87 5.07
C GLN A 93 -20.43 -1.63 3.58
N ALA A 94 -19.41 -1.31 2.82
CA ALA A 94 -19.52 -1.35 1.36
C ALA A 94 -19.50 -2.81 0.92
N ALA A 95 -20.65 -3.30 0.46
CA ALA A 95 -20.80 -4.62 -0.13
C ALA A 95 -20.11 -4.64 -1.50
N VAL A 96 -19.17 -5.56 -1.67
CA VAL A 96 -18.61 -5.90 -2.99
C VAL A 96 -19.40 -7.07 -3.55
N GLU A 97 -20.08 -6.83 -4.66
CA GLU A 97 -20.82 -7.86 -5.40
C GLU A 97 -19.89 -8.90 -6.02
N HIS A 98 -20.33 -10.16 -5.97
CA HIS A 98 -19.60 -11.36 -6.34
C HIS A 98 -19.56 -11.64 -7.83
N THR A 99 -18.41 -12.06 -8.32
CA THR A 99 -18.30 -12.88 -9.55
C THR A 99 -17.22 -13.94 -9.38
N ALA A 100 -17.65 -15.22 -9.41
CA ALA A 100 -16.92 -16.50 -9.59
C ALA A 100 -15.76 -16.83 -8.61
N ASP A 101 -15.62 -18.10 -8.27
CA ASP A 101 -14.76 -18.72 -7.22
C ASP A 101 -13.34 -18.12 -7.00
N ARG A 102 -12.63 -17.76 -8.06
CA ARG A 102 -11.31 -17.14 -7.95
C ARG A 102 -11.38 -15.70 -7.45
N THR A 103 -12.45 -14.99 -7.79
CA THR A 103 -12.71 -13.63 -7.34
C THR A 103 -13.15 -13.62 -5.88
N ALA A 104 -13.88 -14.64 -5.44
CA ALA A 104 -14.30 -14.81 -4.05
C ALA A 104 -13.08 -15.00 -3.12
N LEU A 105 -12.14 -15.88 -3.47
CA LEU A 105 -10.92 -16.09 -2.69
C LEU A 105 -10.06 -14.80 -2.60
N LEU A 106 -9.93 -14.07 -3.71
CA LEU A 106 -9.20 -12.80 -3.70
C LEU A 106 -9.89 -11.74 -2.84
N ALA A 107 -11.23 -11.71 -2.84
CA ALA A 107 -12.01 -10.83 -1.99
C ALA A 107 -11.87 -11.20 -0.50
N GLU A 108 -11.85 -12.50 -0.16
CA GLU A 108 -11.60 -12.98 1.20
C GLU A 108 -10.21 -12.58 1.70
N ILE A 109 -9.19 -12.76 0.88
CA ILE A 109 -7.83 -12.34 1.20
C ILE A 109 -7.77 -10.82 1.40
N GLN A 110 -8.40 -10.05 0.52
CA GLN A 110 -8.44 -8.58 0.66
C GLN A 110 -9.16 -8.18 1.95
N HIS A 111 -10.31 -8.80 2.23
CA HIS A 111 -11.05 -8.55 3.48
C HIS A 111 -10.20 -8.87 4.73
N ALA A 112 -9.45 -9.96 4.71
CA ALA A 112 -8.55 -10.31 5.81
C ALA A 112 -7.39 -9.29 5.94
N LEU A 113 -6.84 -8.81 4.83
CA LEU A 113 -5.82 -7.76 4.83
C LEU A 113 -6.37 -6.44 5.40
N ASP A 114 -7.61 -6.09 5.09
CA ASP A 114 -8.25 -4.87 5.58
C ASP A 114 -8.50 -4.87 7.09
N GLN A 115 -8.58 -6.07 7.70
CA GLN A 115 -8.68 -6.23 9.15
C GLN A 115 -7.33 -6.15 9.89
N LEU A 116 -6.22 -6.08 9.19
CA LEU A 116 -4.92 -5.83 9.79
C LEU A 116 -4.75 -4.34 10.15
N GLU A 117 -4.01 -4.09 11.22
CA GLU A 117 -3.50 -2.75 11.48
C GLU A 117 -2.64 -2.27 10.31
N ILE A 118 -2.67 -0.96 10.04
CA ILE A 118 -1.97 -0.34 8.89
C ILE A 118 -0.49 -0.77 8.84
N ASP A 119 0.20 -0.74 9.98
CA ASP A 119 1.61 -1.10 10.07
C ASP A 119 1.88 -2.59 9.82
N GLN A 120 0.98 -3.45 10.26
CA GLN A 120 1.05 -4.90 10.03
C GLN A 120 0.79 -5.24 8.57
N ARG A 121 -0.25 -4.63 7.97
CA ARG A 121 -0.59 -4.79 6.55
C ARG A 121 0.57 -4.34 5.67
N GLN A 122 1.15 -3.17 5.94
CA GLN A 122 2.31 -2.65 5.21
C GLN A 122 3.47 -3.64 5.25
N ALA A 123 3.86 -4.09 6.44
CA ALA A 123 4.99 -5.00 6.62
C ALA A 123 4.75 -6.36 5.92
N PHE A 124 3.53 -6.89 5.98
CA PHE A 124 3.15 -8.13 5.31
C PHE A 124 3.26 -8.01 3.79
N LEU A 125 2.68 -6.96 3.20
CA LEU A 125 2.71 -6.75 1.75
C LEU A 125 4.13 -6.54 1.23
N LEU A 126 4.93 -5.75 1.93
CA LEU A 126 6.33 -5.53 1.55
C LEU A 126 7.13 -6.83 1.61
N LYS A 127 6.88 -7.69 2.60
CA LYS A 127 7.63 -8.94 2.78
C LYS A 127 7.21 -10.04 1.81
N TYR A 128 5.90 -10.28 1.65
CA TYR A 128 5.40 -11.46 0.94
C TYR A 128 4.85 -11.18 -0.45
N VAL A 129 4.47 -9.95 -0.76
CA VAL A 129 3.98 -9.58 -2.09
C VAL A 129 5.06 -8.90 -2.91
N GLU A 130 5.84 -8.02 -2.29
CA GLU A 130 6.97 -7.35 -2.93
C GLU A 130 8.30 -8.09 -2.74
N GLU A 131 8.30 -9.17 -1.94
CA GLU A 131 9.45 -10.06 -1.69
C GLU A 131 10.71 -9.35 -1.19
N LEU A 132 10.54 -8.22 -0.49
CA LEU A 132 11.66 -7.42 -0.01
C LEU A 132 12.38 -8.08 1.18
N SER A 133 13.67 -7.87 1.25
CA SER A 133 14.46 -8.15 2.45
C SER A 133 14.10 -7.18 3.58
N TYR A 134 14.39 -7.54 4.83
CA TYR A 134 14.14 -6.64 5.95
C TYR A 134 15.00 -5.37 5.91
N ASP A 135 16.16 -5.41 5.29
CA ASP A 135 17.03 -4.25 5.07
C ASP A 135 16.36 -3.27 4.08
N GLU A 136 15.87 -3.77 2.94
CA GLU A 136 15.12 -2.96 1.96
C GLU A 136 13.84 -2.38 2.57
N MET A 137 13.11 -3.19 3.35
CA MET A 137 11.92 -2.72 4.07
C MET A 137 12.27 -1.61 5.06
N SER A 138 13.40 -1.73 5.75
CA SER A 138 13.90 -0.70 6.68
C SER A 138 14.26 0.59 5.96
N GLU A 139 14.93 0.50 4.81
CA GLU A 139 15.24 1.66 3.97
C GLU A 139 13.96 2.38 3.48
N ILE A 140 12.96 1.62 3.05
CA ILE A 140 11.70 2.16 2.52
C ILE A 140 10.84 2.80 3.61
N THR A 141 10.75 2.15 4.79
CA THR A 141 9.80 2.56 5.83
C THR A 141 10.42 3.44 6.91
N GLY A 142 11.74 3.45 7.03
CA GLY A 142 12.45 4.07 8.15
C GLY A 142 12.28 3.34 9.49
N VAL A 143 11.73 2.12 9.47
CA VAL A 143 11.45 1.31 10.66
C VAL A 143 12.56 0.29 10.87
N GLY A 144 13.01 0.10 12.10
CA GLY A 144 14.06 -0.86 12.43
C GLY A 144 13.67 -2.31 12.12
N ILE A 145 14.65 -3.13 11.73
CA ILE A 145 14.47 -4.53 11.31
C ILE A 145 13.72 -5.36 12.36
N SER A 146 14.06 -5.20 13.64
CA SER A 146 13.41 -5.94 14.73
C SER A 146 11.91 -5.63 14.82
N ALA A 147 11.53 -4.36 14.69
CA ALA A 147 10.13 -3.95 14.67
C ALA A 147 9.40 -4.47 13.43
N LEU A 148 10.05 -4.46 12.26
CA LEU A 148 9.49 -5.03 11.03
C LEU A 148 9.23 -6.53 11.15
N LYS A 149 10.17 -7.31 11.70
CA LYS A 149 9.98 -8.73 11.98
C LYS A 149 8.77 -8.97 12.88
N MET A 150 8.61 -8.18 13.93
CA MET A 150 7.45 -8.27 14.84
C MET A 150 6.14 -7.93 14.14
N ARG A 151 6.11 -6.88 13.28
CA ARG A 151 4.92 -6.51 12.51
C ARG A 151 4.51 -7.62 11.53
N VAL A 152 5.47 -8.22 10.81
CA VAL A 152 5.24 -9.35 9.91
C VAL A 152 4.69 -10.55 10.67
N GLN A 153 5.31 -10.91 11.80
CA GLN A 153 4.85 -12.03 12.61
C GLN A 153 3.42 -11.84 13.11
N ARG A 154 3.09 -10.65 13.62
CA ARG A 154 1.72 -10.32 14.07
C ARG A 154 0.72 -10.37 12.92
N ALA A 155 1.08 -9.84 11.77
CA ALA A 155 0.26 -9.90 10.57
C ALA A 155 -0.04 -11.35 10.16
N CYS A 156 0.98 -12.22 10.08
CA CYS A 156 0.82 -13.64 9.76
C CYS A 156 -0.07 -14.37 10.76
N SER A 157 0.11 -14.12 12.06
CA SER A 157 -0.72 -14.72 13.10
C SER A 157 -2.17 -14.29 12.98
N ARG A 158 -2.42 -13.00 12.75
CA ARG A 158 -3.78 -12.46 12.59
C ARG A 158 -4.45 -12.99 11.34
N LEU A 159 -3.77 -13.00 10.19
CA LEU A 159 -4.29 -13.55 8.93
C LEU A 159 -4.63 -15.03 9.05
N ARG A 160 -3.78 -15.84 9.72
CA ARG A 160 -4.09 -17.24 9.96
C ARG A 160 -5.39 -17.41 10.73
N THR A 161 -5.60 -16.62 11.79
CA THR A 161 -6.85 -16.67 12.57
C THR A 161 -8.06 -16.28 11.73
N LEU A 162 -7.95 -15.22 10.92
CA LEU A 162 -9.05 -14.74 10.09
C LEU A 162 -9.42 -15.73 8.98
N LEU A 163 -8.43 -16.31 8.29
CA LEU A 163 -8.66 -17.23 7.17
C LEU A 163 -9.14 -18.62 7.63
N VAL A 164 -8.70 -19.11 8.81
CA VAL A 164 -9.21 -20.37 9.37
C VAL A 164 -10.68 -20.23 9.80
N ALA A 165 -11.08 -19.09 10.33
CA ALA A 165 -12.47 -18.85 10.75
C ALA A 165 -13.47 -18.86 9.58
N VAL A 166 -13.01 -18.59 8.34
CA VAL A 166 -13.86 -18.59 7.14
C VAL A 166 -14.11 -20.02 6.61
N HIS A 167 -13.24 -20.97 6.93
CA HIS A 167 -13.31 -22.36 6.43
C HIS A 167 -13.86 -23.37 7.45
N GLN A 168 -14.44 -22.91 8.58
CA GLN A 168 -15.20 -23.72 9.54
C GLN A 168 -16.69 -23.40 9.47
#